data_5aae60af82fa517f41193211f06d77e7
#
_entry.id   5aae60af82fa517f41193211f06d77e7
#
_cell.length_a   1.000
_cell.length_b   1.000
_cell.length_c   1.000
_cell.angle_alpha   90.00
_cell.angle_beta   90.00
_cell.angle_gamma   90.00
#
_symmetry.space_group_name_H-M   'P 1'
#
loop_
_entity.id
_entity.type
_entity.pdbx_description
1 polymer ?
#
loop_
_entity_poly.entity_id
_entity_poly.type
_entity_poly.pdbx_seq_one_letter_code
_entity_poly.pdbx_strand_id
1 'polypeptide(L)'
;GSAIGPVDRVVSSPLRRVLQTAEAFGRPVVVDDRWIELDFGSLEGTPVTAVPAATWEAWRNDLGWAPSGGESHRQLGERVRPACEELSEVAGVEDVVVVSHVSPIKAALAWSLGVGEEIVWRCHLATGSVTVIAIGAFGPVLRGFNDVSHLGERR
;
A
#
# COMPACT_ATOMS: atom_id res chain seq x y z
N GLY A 1 11.79 20.22 -5.08
CA GLY A 1 11.40 19.47 -6.25
C GLY A 1 10.68 18.21 -5.85
N SER A 2 9.71 17.76 -6.63
CA SER A 2 9.00 16.53 -6.37
C SER A 2 9.95 15.34 -6.50
N ALA A 3 9.93 14.43 -5.54
CA ALA A 3 10.68 13.18 -5.60
C ALA A 3 10.18 12.28 -6.75
N ILE A 4 8.93 12.47 -7.11
CA ILE A 4 8.24 11.82 -8.20
C ILE A 4 8.08 12.87 -9.29
N GLY A 5 8.46 12.53 -10.52
CA GLY A 5 8.32 13.41 -11.68
C GLY A 5 6.86 13.79 -11.99
N PRO A 6 6.60 14.36 -13.17
CA PRO A 6 5.24 14.60 -13.63
C PRO A 6 4.45 13.28 -13.63
N VAL A 7 3.17 13.34 -13.24
CA VAL A 7 2.27 12.19 -13.23
C VAL A 7 1.02 12.50 -14.06
N ASP A 8 0.45 11.47 -14.68
CA ASP A 8 -0.75 11.61 -15.51
C ASP A 8 -2.03 11.38 -14.68
N ARG A 9 -1.97 10.44 -13.76
CA ARG A 9 -3.10 10.03 -12.92
C ARG A 9 -2.71 9.94 -11.46
N VAL A 10 -3.61 10.40 -10.58
CA VAL A 10 -3.47 10.29 -9.12
C VAL A 10 -4.65 9.54 -8.55
N VAL A 11 -4.39 8.41 -7.88
CA VAL A 11 -5.37 7.61 -7.14
C VAL A 11 -5.05 7.73 -5.65
N SER A 12 -6.07 7.77 -4.81
CA SER A 12 -5.89 7.93 -3.37
C SER A 12 -6.87 7.08 -2.56
N SER A 13 -6.39 6.59 -1.42
CA SER A 13 -7.25 6.18 -0.32
C SER A 13 -8.19 7.33 0.10
N PRO A 14 -9.40 7.03 0.61
CA PRO A 14 -10.36 8.05 1.05
C PRO A 14 -9.93 8.77 2.33
N LEU A 15 -8.92 8.28 3.07
CA LEU A 15 -8.55 8.86 4.35
C LEU A 15 -7.88 10.23 4.19
N ARG A 16 -8.35 11.22 4.95
CA ARG A 16 -7.95 12.63 4.84
C ARG A 16 -6.44 12.85 4.79
N ARG A 17 -5.65 12.14 5.64
CA ARG A 17 -4.19 12.26 5.69
C ARG A 17 -3.51 11.90 4.36
N VAL A 18 -4.13 11.00 3.60
CA VAL A 18 -3.62 10.53 2.31
C VAL A 18 -4.08 11.43 1.18
N LEU A 19 -5.35 11.86 1.22
CA LEU A 19 -5.91 12.84 0.27
C LEU A 19 -5.08 14.13 0.25
N GLN A 20 -4.69 14.66 1.41
CA GLN A 20 -3.83 15.85 1.50
C GLN A 20 -2.48 15.65 0.80
N THR A 21 -1.93 14.45 0.82
CA THR A 21 -0.69 14.13 0.09
C THR A 21 -0.97 14.00 -1.41
N ALA A 22 -2.08 13.36 -1.80
CA ALA A 22 -2.47 13.18 -3.19
C ALA A 22 -2.75 14.52 -3.90
N GLU A 23 -3.40 15.46 -3.21
CA GLU A 23 -3.69 16.81 -3.73
C GLU A 23 -2.41 17.60 -4.10
N ALA A 24 -1.29 17.32 -3.41
CA ALA A 24 -0.01 17.99 -3.68
C ALA A 24 0.58 17.68 -5.07
N PHE A 25 0.08 16.65 -5.78
CA PHE A 25 0.45 16.36 -7.16
C PHE A 25 -0.18 17.32 -8.18
N GLY A 26 -1.13 18.16 -7.77
CA GLY A 26 -1.75 19.17 -8.64
C GLY A 26 -2.58 18.62 -9.78
N ARG A 27 -3.08 17.39 -9.64
CA ARG A 27 -3.95 16.70 -10.59
C ARG A 27 -5.29 16.35 -9.93
N PRO A 28 -6.36 16.12 -10.70
CA PRO A 28 -7.58 15.54 -10.15
C PRO A 28 -7.29 14.21 -9.46
N VAL A 29 -7.79 14.04 -8.24
CA VAL A 29 -7.59 12.84 -7.43
C VAL A 29 -8.79 11.92 -7.60
N VAL A 30 -8.55 10.69 -8.04
CA VAL A 30 -9.52 9.61 -8.05
C VAL A 30 -9.48 8.91 -6.71
N VAL A 31 -10.58 8.94 -5.97
CA VAL A 31 -10.69 8.23 -4.69
C VAL A 31 -11.14 6.80 -4.94
N ASP A 32 -10.42 5.84 -4.37
CA ASP A 32 -10.71 4.41 -4.49
C ASP A 32 -10.56 3.73 -3.13
N ASP A 33 -11.66 3.24 -2.59
CA ASP A 33 -11.74 2.63 -1.27
C ASP A 33 -10.90 1.35 -1.14
N ARG A 34 -10.57 0.71 -2.27
CA ARG A 34 -9.68 -0.45 -2.28
C ARG A 34 -8.27 -0.14 -1.76
N TRP A 35 -7.89 1.14 -1.69
CA TRP A 35 -6.61 1.61 -1.17
C TRP A 35 -6.64 2.08 0.28
N ILE A 36 -7.77 1.88 0.99
CA ILE A 36 -7.86 2.22 2.43
C ILE A 36 -6.93 1.31 3.26
N GLU A 37 -6.47 1.78 4.42
CA GLU A 37 -5.64 0.97 5.32
C GLU A 37 -6.38 -0.28 5.79
N LEU A 38 -5.64 -1.30 6.20
CA LEU A 38 -6.18 -2.49 6.86
C LEU A 38 -7.06 -2.07 8.04
N ASP A 39 -8.25 -2.65 8.12
CA ASP A 39 -9.12 -2.43 9.27
C ASP A 39 -8.62 -3.26 10.47
N PHE A 40 -8.11 -2.58 11.47
CA PHE A 40 -7.60 -3.21 12.69
C PHE A 40 -8.70 -3.60 13.67
N GLY A 41 -9.98 -3.28 13.38
CA GLY A 41 -11.12 -3.66 14.21
C GLY A 41 -10.93 -3.32 15.68
N SER A 42 -11.07 -4.32 16.55
CA SER A 42 -10.90 -4.15 18.01
C SER A 42 -9.49 -3.73 18.45
N LEU A 43 -8.50 -3.75 17.57
CA LEU A 43 -7.13 -3.29 17.84
C LEU A 43 -6.89 -1.83 17.41
N GLU A 44 -7.89 -1.18 16.80
CA GLU A 44 -7.73 0.21 16.34
C GLU A 44 -7.32 1.12 17.50
N GLY A 45 -6.30 1.97 17.25
CA GLY A 45 -5.74 2.86 18.29
C GLY A 45 -4.91 2.18 19.38
N THR A 46 -4.77 0.85 19.35
CA THR A 46 -3.93 0.13 20.33
C THR A 46 -2.46 0.29 19.96
N PRO A 47 -1.59 0.78 20.86
CA PRO A 47 -0.16 0.81 20.61
C PRO A 47 0.37 -0.59 20.28
N VAL A 48 1.26 -0.69 19.29
CA VAL A 48 1.86 -1.96 18.85
C VAL A 48 2.47 -2.76 20.03
N THR A 49 3.07 -2.05 20.98
CA THR A 49 3.68 -2.62 22.19
C THR A 49 2.66 -3.17 23.19
N ALA A 50 1.40 -2.78 23.08
CA ALA A 50 0.32 -3.24 23.95
C ALA A 50 -0.48 -4.40 23.36
N VAL A 51 -0.26 -4.75 22.08
CA VAL A 51 -0.91 -5.90 21.44
C VAL A 51 -0.29 -7.19 21.98
N PRO A 52 -1.09 -8.14 22.52
CA PRO A 52 -0.58 -9.39 23.07
C PRO A 52 0.23 -10.22 22.08
N ALA A 53 1.27 -10.89 22.55
CA ALA A 53 2.11 -11.75 21.71
C ALA A 53 1.30 -12.84 20.98
N ALA A 54 0.33 -13.45 21.66
CA ALA A 54 -0.55 -14.46 21.06
C ALA A 54 -1.38 -13.91 19.87
N THR A 55 -1.75 -12.63 19.91
CA THR A 55 -2.44 -11.96 18.79
C THR A 55 -1.50 -11.85 17.57
N TRP A 56 -0.23 -11.46 17.80
CA TRP A 56 0.78 -11.43 16.74
C TRP A 56 1.06 -12.80 16.16
N GLU A 57 1.11 -13.84 17.00
CA GLU A 57 1.30 -15.23 16.56
C GLU A 57 0.12 -15.70 15.71
N ALA A 58 -1.11 -15.46 16.14
CA ALA A 58 -2.31 -15.80 15.37
C ALA A 58 -2.28 -15.12 13.99
N TRP A 59 -1.98 -13.83 13.94
CA TRP A 59 -1.95 -13.06 12.70
C TRP A 59 -0.86 -13.50 11.73
N ARG A 60 0.31 -13.88 12.25
CA ARG A 60 1.44 -14.37 11.43
C ARG A 60 1.22 -15.77 10.89
N ASN A 61 0.53 -16.61 11.64
CA ASN A 61 0.34 -18.02 11.30
C ASN A 61 -0.87 -18.25 10.39
N ASP A 62 -1.83 -17.32 10.39
CA ASP A 62 -3.03 -17.40 9.55
C ASP A 62 -3.34 -16.05 8.90
N LEU A 63 -3.12 -15.97 7.59
CA LEU A 63 -3.43 -14.77 6.79
C LEU A 63 -4.94 -14.49 6.67
N GLY A 64 -5.77 -15.47 6.99
CA GLY A 64 -7.23 -15.34 7.09
C GLY A 64 -7.72 -14.89 8.46
N TRP A 65 -6.84 -14.85 9.47
CA TRP A 65 -7.19 -14.34 10.78
C TRP A 65 -7.36 -12.80 10.74
N ALA A 66 -8.38 -12.31 11.44
CA ALA A 66 -8.64 -10.88 11.60
C ALA A 66 -8.96 -10.52 13.05
N PRO A 67 -8.62 -9.34 13.52
CA PRO A 67 -9.15 -8.81 14.78
C PRO A 67 -10.68 -8.74 14.71
N SER A 68 -11.34 -8.84 15.87
CA SER A 68 -12.82 -8.74 15.90
C SER A 68 -13.30 -7.43 15.25
N GLY A 69 -14.17 -7.56 14.26
CA GLY A 69 -14.68 -6.41 13.49
C GLY A 69 -13.70 -5.80 12.51
N GLY A 70 -12.54 -6.42 12.30
CA GLY A 70 -11.50 -5.96 11.40
C GLY A 70 -11.37 -6.81 10.12
N GLU A 71 -10.28 -6.57 9.39
CA GLU A 71 -9.96 -7.19 8.11
C GLU A 71 -8.71 -8.10 8.24
N SER A 72 -8.71 -9.22 7.54
CA SER A 72 -7.54 -10.11 7.43
C SER A 72 -6.61 -9.65 6.29
N HIS A 73 -5.34 -10.10 6.31
CA HIS A 73 -4.42 -9.86 5.19
C HIS A 73 -4.90 -10.48 3.89
N ARG A 74 -5.63 -11.60 3.96
CA ARG A 74 -6.24 -12.24 2.78
C ARG A 74 -7.30 -11.34 2.16
N GLN A 75 -8.23 -10.82 2.95
CA GLN A 75 -9.27 -9.89 2.49
C GLN A 75 -8.66 -8.61 1.92
N LEU A 76 -7.62 -8.08 2.56
CA LEU A 76 -6.85 -6.96 2.03
C LEU A 76 -6.30 -7.26 0.64
N GLY A 77 -5.63 -8.40 0.46
CA GLY A 77 -5.11 -8.85 -0.85
C GLY A 77 -6.22 -8.98 -1.89
N GLU A 78 -7.37 -9.56 -1.51
CA GLU A 78 -8.54 -9.73 -2.39
C GLU A 78 -9.11 -8.41 -2.91
N ARG A 79 -9.05 -7.31 -2.14
CA ARG A 79 -9.51 -5.99 -2.62
C ARG A 79 -8.45 -5.17 -3.34
N VAL A 80 -7.17 -5.32 -2.96
CA VAL A 80 -6.08 -4.54 -3.57
C VAL A 80 -5.65 -5.11 -4.92
N ARG A 81 -5.63 -6.43 -5.07
CA ARG A 81 -5.24 -7.10 -6.31
C ARG A 81 -6.04 -6.60 -7.54
N PRO A 82 -7.38 -6.59 -7.54
CA PRO A 82 -8.16 -6.05 -8.68
C PRO A 82 -7.85 -4.57 -8.95
N ALA A 83 -7.56 -3.77 -7.92
CA ALA A 83 -7.18 -2.38 -8.11
C ALA A 83 -5.81 -2.26 -8.83
N CYS A 84 -4.85 -3.13 -8.49
CA CYS A 84 -3.57 -3.19 -9.19
C CYS A 84 -3.73 -3.64 -10.65
N GLU A 85 -4.55 -4.66 -10.90
CA GLU A 85 -4.82 -5.19 -12.24
C GLU A 85 -5.44 -4.12 -13.13
N GLU A 86 -6.46 -3.40 -12.64
CA GLU A 86 -7.11 -2.30 -13.35
C GLU A 86 -6.12 -1.15 -13.67
N LEU A 87 -5.32 -0.75 -12.70
CA LEU A 87 -4.31 0.30 -12.93
C LEU A 87 -3.20 -0.16 -13.88
N SER A 88 -2.88 -1.45 -13.91
CA SER A 88 -1.86 -1.98 -14.81
C SER A 88 -2.24 -1.85 -16.29
N GLU A 89 -3.54 -1.82 -16.61
CA GLU A 89 -4.02 -1.62 -17.98
C GLU A 89 -3.64 -0.26 -18.55
N VAL A 90 -3.54 0.76 -17.70
CA VAL A 90 -3.19 2.13 -18.11
C VAL A 90 -1.73 2.49 -17.81
N ALA A 91 -1.12 1.89 -16.82
CA ALA A 91 0.26 2.17 -16.37
C ALA A 91 1.35 1.80 -17.40
N GLY A 92 0.98 1.14 -18.50
CA GLY A 92 1.87 0.93 -19.64
C GLY A 92 2.09 2.16 -20.51
N VAL A 93 1.22 3.17 -20.40
CA VAL A 93 1.22 4.41 -21.19
C VAL A 93 1.05 5.68 -20.35
N GLU A 94 0.61 5.57 -19.11
CA GLU A 94 0.44 6.66 -18.15
C GLU A 94 1.34 6.47 -16.93
N ASP A 95 1.89 7.56 -16.39
CA ASP A 95 2.52 7.57 -15.07
C ASP A 95 1.44 7.71 -14.00
N VAL A 96 1.16 6.62 -13.28
CA VAL A 96 0.12 6.54 -12.25
C VAL A 96 0.75 6.61 -10.86
N VAL A 97 0.27 7.50 -10.03
CA VAL A 97 0.60 7.54 -8.59
C VAL A 97 -0.57 7.06 -7.77
N VAL A 98 -0.31 6.11 -6.89
CA VAL A 98 -1.27 5.68 -5.85
C VAL A 98 -0.77 6.15 -4.50
N VAL A 99 -1.56 6.97 -3.81
CA VAL A 99 -1.25 7.43 -2.45
C VAL A 99 -2.10 6.62 -1.46
N SER A 100 -1.44 5.85 -0.62
CA SER A 100 -2.10 4.87 0.22
C SER A 100 -1.37 4.67 1.57
N HIS A 101 -1.50 3.52 2.17
CA HIS A 101 -1.01 3.16 3.49
C HIS A 101 -0.10 1.95 3.44
N VAL A 102 0.47 1.59 4.59
CA VAL A 102 1.45 0.50 4.71
C VAL A 102 0.90 -0.82 4.19
N SER A 103 -0.29 -1.23 4.64
CA SER A 103 -0.80 -2.57 4.34
C SER A 103 -1.23 -2.72 2.88
N PRO A 104 -1.99 -1.78 2.26
CA PRO A 104 -2.30 -1.87 0.84
C PRO A 104 -1.08 -1.79 -0.07
N ILE A 105 -0.08 -0.97 0.27
CA ILE A 105 1.16 -0.91 -0.53
C ILE A 105 1.90 -2.24 -0.48
N LYS A 106 1.95 -2.91 0.67
CA LYS A 106 2.53 -4.25 0.79
C LYS A 106 1.72 -5.32 0.04
N ALA A 107 0.39 -5.19 -0.02
CA ALA A 107 -0.43 -6.08 -0.85
C ALA A 107 -0.17 -5.86 -2.35
N ALA A 108 0.00 -4.61 -2.79
CA ALA A 108 0.42 -4.30 -4.16
C ALA A 108 1.83 -4.84 -4.48
N LEU A 109 2.74 -4.80 -3.49
CA LEU A 109 4.06 -5.42 -3.61
C LEU A 109 3.93 -6.94 -3.80
N ALA A 110 3.10 -7.62 -3.00
CA ALA A 110 2.84 -9.06 -3.14
C ALA A 110 2.32 -9.40 -4.54
N TRP A 111 1.35 -8.63 -5.03
CA TRP A 111 0.84 -8.76 -6.40
C TRP A 111 1.94 -8.61 -7.44
N SER A 112 2.78 -7.57 -7.33
CA SER A 112 3.81 -7.28 -8.34
C SER A 112 4.92 -8.33 -8.40
N LEU A 113 5.18 -9.00 -7.29
CA LEU A 113 6.19 -10.07 -7.17
C LEU A 113 5.61 -11.47 -7.44
N GLY A 114 4.29 -11.61 -7.57
CA GLY A 114 3.64 -12.90 -7.74
C GLY A 114 3.76 -13.81 -6.52
N VAL A 115 3.84 -13.22 -5.31
CA VAL A 115 3.95 -13.95 -4.03
C VAL A 115 2.68 -13.76 -3.18
N GLY A 116 2.56 -14.52 -2.11
CA GLY A 116 1.43 -14.39 -1.18
C GLY A 116 1.57 -13.22 -0.21
N GLU A 117 0.48 -12.96 0.52
CA GLU A 117 0.38 -11.84 1.47
C GLU A 117 1.32 -11.99 2.68
N GLU A 118 1.95 -13.15 2.91
CA GLU A 118 2.96 -13.35 3.96
C GLU A 118 4.18 -12.42 3.84
N ILE A 119 4.40 -11.81 2.67
CA ILE A 119 5.45 -10.82 2.46
C ILE A 119 5.28 -9.59 3.38
N VAL A 120 4.06 -9.30 3.84
CA VAL A 120 3.78 -8.18 4.76
C VAL A 120 4.63 -8.24 6.02
N TRP A 121 5.01 -9.44 6.45
CA TRP A 121 5.88 -9.68 7.62
C TRP A 121 7.38 -9.67 7.30
N ARG A 122 7.75 -9.59 6.03
CA ARG A 122 9.13 -9.72 5.54
C ARG A 122 9.73 -8.42 5.02
N CYS A 123 8.93 -7.36 4.89
CA CYS A 123 9.38 -6.08 4.38
C CYS A 123 8.96 -4.94 5.31
N HIS A 124 9.85 -3.96 5.47
CA HIS A 124 9.55 -2.69 6.16
C HIS A 124 9.14 -1.65 5.14
N LEU A 125 8.13 -0.85 5.46
CA LEU A 125 7.71 0.30 4.67
C LEU A 125 7.70 1.55 5.55
N ALA A 126 8.53 2.52 5.21
CA ALA A 126 8.62 3.78 5.93
C ALA A 126 7.49 4.75 5.49
N THR A 127 7.07 5.60 6.41
CA THR A 127 6.12 6.67 6.09
C THR A 127 6.72 7.63 5.07
N GLY A 128 5.95 7.94 4.02
CA GLY A 128 6.37 8.83 2.94
C GLY A 128 7.37 8.20 1.96
N SER A 129 7.61 6.90 2.06
CA SER A 129 8.45 6.18 1.08
C SER A 129 7.79 6.06 -0.28
N VAL A 130 8.60 5.90 -1.31
CA VAL A 130 8.19 5.66 -2.69
C VAL A 130 8.53 4.22 -3.07
N THR A 131 7.55 3.52 -3.64
CA THR A 131 7.70 2.19 -4.26
C THR A 131 7.33 2.31 -5.73
N VAL A 132 8.17 1.80 -6.61
CA VAL A 132 7.99 1.90 -8.07
C VAL A 132 7.79 0.51 -8.66
N ILE A 133 6.64 0.31 -9.28
CA ILE A 133 6.29 -0.90 -10.04
C ILE A 133 6.11 -0.48 -11.50
N ALA A 134 6.92 -1.02 -12.39
CA ALA A 134 6.77 -0.82 -13.82
C ALA A 134 5.92 -1.94 -14.43
N ILE A 135 5.09 -1.60 -15.39
CA ILE A 135 4.31 -2.59 -16.14
C ILE A 135 5.03 -2.85 -17.46
N GLY A 136 5.52 -4.05 -17.63
CA GLY A 136 6.23 -4.50 -18.83
C GLY A 136 5.41 -5.53 -19.64
N ALA A 137 5.96 -5.96 -20.76
CA ALA A 137 5.31 -6.94 -21.67
C ALA A 137 5.00 -8.29 -20.99
N PHE A 138 5.69 -8.62 -19.92
CA PHE A 138 5.53 -9.88 -19.18
C PHE A 138 4.87 -9.69 -17.79
N GLY A 139 4.29 -8.52 -17.54
CA GLY A 139 3.62 -8.18 -16.29
C GLY A 139 4.37 -7.16 -15.43
N PRO A 140 3.99 -7.03 -14.15
CA PRO A 140 4.56 -6.05 -13.24
C PRO A 140 6.02 -6.40 -12.86
N VAL A 141 6.85 -5.38 -12.71
CA VAL A 141 8.25 -5.48 -12.30
C VAL A 141 8.53 -4.46 -11.21
N LEU A 142 8.96 -4.91 -10.05
CA LEU A 142 9.41 -4.02 -8.97
C LEU A 142 10.72 -3.35 -9.38
N ARG A 143 10.72 -2.01 -9.49
CA ARG A 143 11.90 -1.19 -9.85
C ARG A 143 12.55 -0.51 -8.67
N GLY A 144 11.77 -0.21 -7.65
CA GLY A 144 12.26 0.41 -6.42
C GLY A 144 11.32 0.12 -5.27
N PHE A 145 11.86 -0.02 -4.07
CA PHE A 145 11.08 -0.31 -2.88
C PHE A 145 11.54 0.56 -1.71
N ASN A 146 10.58 1.17 -1.03
CA ASN A 146 10.79 1.89 0.23
C ASN A 146 11.85 3.01 0.13
N ASP A 147 11.91 3.72 -1.00
CA ASP A 147 12.83 4.84 -1.17
C ASP A 147 12.36 6.07 -0.37
N VAL A 148 13.21 6.54 0.53
CA VAL A 148 13.02 7.72 1.38
C VAL A 148 14.06 8.81 1.12
N SER A 149 14.87 8.68 0.09
CA SER A 149 15.98 9.59 -0.23
C SER A 149 15.54 11.05 -0.36
N HIS A 150 14.33 11.28 -0.81
CA HIS A 150 13.72 12.60 -0.97
C HIS A 150 13.32 13.29 0.34
N LEU A 151 13.25 12.56 1.45
CA LEU A 151 12.86 13.12 2.76
C LEU A 151 14.02 13.81 3.49
N GLY A 152 15.24 13.73 2.94
CA GLY A 152 16.45 14.22 3.60
C GLY A 152 16.87 13.35 4.79
N GLU A 153 18.03 13.63 5.36
CA GLU A 153 18.44 12.98 6.60
C GLU A 153 17.49 13.37 7.73
N ARG A 154 16.76 12.42 8.28
CA ARG A 154 16.12 12.61 9.59
C ARG A 154 17.25 12.66 10.62
N ARG A 155 17.55 13.86 11.12
CA ARG A 155 18.39 14.05 12.30
C ARG A 155 17.68 13.55 13.54
#